data_452013434e4cb7fbdca66fb34441ba0e
#
_entry.id   452013434e4cb7fbdca66fb34441ba0e
#
_cell.length_a   1.000
_cell.length_b   1.000
_cell.length_c   1.000
_cell.angle_alpha   90.00
_cell.angle_beta   90.00
_cell.angle_gamma   90.00
#
_symmetry.space_group_name_H-M   'P 1'
#
loop_
_entity.id
_entity.type
_entity.pdbx_description
1 polymer ?
#
loop_
_entity_poly.entity_id
_entity_poly.type
_entity_poly.pdbx_seq_one_letter_code
_entity_poly.pdbx_strand_id
1 'polypeptide(L)'
;NGEPTSSPGRTAQSVEVEHSATHPNKEPPVTNSVTITDNRTGQTVEIPVEGGGIDMAAIQKLMPGTWVLDPAFTGTASTTSTITDLDGANGILRYRGYPIEQLAENSTFLEVSYLLLHGELPTQPELDAWVQDVRHHTFIHENMRKRFTEGFHYDAHPMGMLMSAIAGLSTYYPEAKDILDADTRHRQIVRLIAKTPTLAALAYRASIGMPFVYPDNDLSYPENFLSMMWR
;
A
#
# COMPACT_ATOMS: atom_id res chain seq x y z
N ASN A 1 50.31 35.21 49.62
CA ASN A 1 50.74 34.50 50.81
C ASN A 1 50.10 33.09 50.83
N GLY A 2 50.94 32.10 50.76
CA GLY A 2 50.60 30.74 51.13
C GLY A 2 50.63 29.75 50.00
N GLU A 3 51.78 29.34 49.56
CA GLU A 3 52.06 28.21 48.69
C GLU A 3 51.97 26.87 49.43
N PRO A 4 51.97 25.77 48.70
CA PRO A 4 51.42 24.49 49.08
C PRO A 4 52.48 23.47 49.56
N THR A 5 51.98 22.45 50.20
CA THR A 5 52.82 21.29 50.57
C THR A 5 52.49 20.07 49.76
N SER A 6 53.49 19.58 49.11
CA SER A 6 53.52 18.28 48.39
C SER A 6 53.42 17.10 49.33
N SER A 7 52.78 16.01 48.95
CA SER A 7 52.86 14.69 49.56
C SER A 7 53.04 13.59 48.52
N PRO A 8 53.73 12.50 48.88
CA PRO A 8 54.44 11.65 47.96
C PRO A 8 53.59 10.47 47.40
N GLY A 9 54.12 9.96 46.30
CA GLY A 9 53.50 8.87 45.49
C GLY A 9 53.40 7.52 46.24
N ARG A 10 52.34 6.82 45.87
CA ARG A 10 52.16 5.39 46.09
C ARG A 10 52.31 4.67 44.77
N THR A 11 53.38 3.92 44.65
CA THR A 11 53.58 2.88 43.61
C THR A 11 52.50 1.81 43.74
N ALA A 12 51.66 1.67 42.75
CA ALA A 12 50.76 0.53 42.64
C ALA A 12 51.46 -0.57 41.84
N GLN A 13 51.66 -1.71 42.47
CA GLN A 13 52.10 -2.96 41.85
C GLN A 13 50.97 -3.45 40.94
N SER A 14 51.28 -3.65 39.64
CA SER A 14 50.44 -4.36 38.69
C SER A 14 50.44 -5.85 39.00
N VAL A 15 49.28 -6.36 39.40
CA VAL A 15 49.02 -7.80 39.45
C VAL A 15 48.51 -8.20 38.06
N GLU A 16 49.33 -8.90 37.30
CA GLU A 16 48.89 -9.59 36.07
C GLU A 16 47.96 -10.74 36.47
N VAL A 17 46.68 -10.60 36.18
CA VAL A 17 45.74 -11.71 36.24
C VAL A 17 45.66 -12.29 34.83
N GLU A 18 46.29 -13.43 34.60
CA GLU A 18 46.08 -14.26 33.45
C GLU A 18 44.60 -14.68 33.39
N HIS A 19 43.81 -14.00 32.55
CA HIS A 19 42.49 -14.47 32.15
C HIS A 19 42.67 -15.52 31.05
N SER A 20 42.63 -16.78 31.41
CA SER A 20 42.36 -17.88 30.49
C SER A 20 40.97 -17.66 29.88
N ALA A 21 40.94 -17.05 28.71
CA ALA A 21 39.74 -16.91 27.92
C ALA A 21 39.39 -18.28 27.32
N THR A 22 38.53 -19.01 28.00
CA THR A 22 37.75 -20.08 27.36
C THR A 22 36.84 -19.40 26.34
N HIS A 23 37.15 -19.57 25.05
CA HIS A 23 36.25 -19.14 23.95
C HIS A 23 34.89 -19.80 24.15
N PRO A 24 33.77 -19.04 24.27
CA PRO A 24 32.47 -19.64 24.20
C PRO A 24 32.33 -20.23 22.79
N ASN A 25 31.90 -21.49 22.74
CA ASN A 25 31.43 -22.12 21.50
C ASN A 25 30.52 -21.12 20.80
N LYS A 26 30.97 -20.55 19.67
CA LYS A 26 30.11 -19.78 18.79
C LYS A 26 29.11 -20.78 18.23
N GLU A 27 27.88 -20.76 18.75
CA GLU A 27 26.77 -21.40 18.08
C GLU A 27 26.78 -20.91 16.60
N PRO A 28 26.61 -21.83 15.64
CA PRO A 28 26.53 -21.43 14.24
C PRO A 28 25.43 -20.37 14.09
N PRO A 29 25.62 -19.35 13.26
CA PRO A 29 24.60 -18.33 13.07
C PRO A 29 23.30 -19.03 12.68
N VAL A 30 22.23 -18.75 13.41
CA VAL A 30 20.90 -19.28 13.08
C VAL A 30 20.54 -18.70 11.71
N THR A 31 20.64 -19.54 10.68
CA THR A 31 20.21 -19.18 9.35
C THR A 31 18.68 -19.13 9.37
N ASN A 32 18.11 -17.97 9.02
CA ASN A 32 16.65 -17.83 8.89
C ASN A 32 16.19 -18.53 7.60
N SER A 33 16.14 -19.87 7.65
CA SER A 33 15.83 -20.71 6.50
C SER A 33 14.99 -21.92 6.90
N VAL A 34 14.34 -22.53 5.95
CA VAL A 34 13.64 -23.83 6.09
C VAL A 34 14.25 -24.84 5.13
N THR A 35 14.36 -26.08 5.56
CA THR A 35 14.77 -27.19 4.71
C THR A 35 13.56 -28.06 4.36
N ILE A 36 13.32 -28.25 3.06
CA ILE A 36 12.24 -29.10 2.56
C ILE A 36 12.84 -30.33 1.90
N THR A 37 12.30 -31.50 2.21
CA THR A 37 12.73 -32.79 1.65
C THR A 37 11.60 -33.40 0.83
N ASP A 38 11.87 -33.78 -0.41
CA ASP A 38 10.98 -34.65 -1.19
C ASP A 38 11.23 -36.11 -0.80
N ASN A 39 10.35 -36.70 -0.01
CA ASN A 39 10.47 -38.07 0.47
C ASN A 39 10.40 -39.10 -0.66
N ARG A 40 9.93 -38.77 -1.86
CA ARG A 40 9.88 -39.65 -3.01
C ARG A 40 11.25 -39.84 -3.65
N THR A 41 12.07 -38.80 -3.62
CA THR A 41 13.40 -38.78 -4.26
C THR A 41 14.56 -38.73 -3.26
N GLY A 42 14.28 -38.33 -2.01
CA GLY A 42 15.29 -38.02 -0.99
C GLY A 42 16.05 -36.70 -1.20
N GLN A 43 15.66 -35.95 -2.21
CA GLN A 43 16.30 -34.63 -2.47
C GLN A 43 15.81 -33.58 -1.47
N THR A 44 16.70 -32.63 -1.12
CA THR A 44 16.42 -31.54 -0.19
C THR A 44 16.75 -30.20 -0.81
N VAL A 45 16.04 -29.15 -0.40
CA VAL A 45 16.36 -27.75 -0.70
C VAL A 45 16.28 -26.93 0.57
N GLU A 46 17.24 -26.06 0.78
CA GLU A 46 17.21 -25.03 1.82
C GLU A 46 16.71 -23.73 1.19
N ILE A 47 15.70 -23.12 1.80
CA ILE A 47 15.02 -21.93 1.30
C ILE A 47 15.12 -20.85 2.37
N PRO A 48 15.65 -19.64 2.05
CA PRO A 48 15.65 -18.53 2.98
C PRO A 48 14.22 -18.06 3.30
N VAL A 49 14.00 -17.61 4.53
CA VAL A 49 12.75 -16.97 4.95
C VAL A 49 12.95 -15.46 4.83
N GLU A 50 12.29 -14.83 3.88
CA GLU A 50 12.36 -13.40 3.62
C GLU A 50 11.02 -12.75 3.90
N GLY A 51 10.99 -11.73 4.77
CA GLY A 51 9.73 -11.07 5.15
C GLY A 51 8.66 -12.00 5.72
N GLY A 52 9.06 -13.11 6.37
CA GLY A 52 8.15 -14.14 6.88
C GLY A 52 7.65 -15.14 5.83
N GLY A 53 8.08 -15.01 4.57
CA GLY A 53 7.68 -15.88 3.46
C GLY A 53 8.82 -16.79 2.97
N ILE A 54 8.45 -17.89 2.34
CA ILE A 54 9.35 -18.79 1.62
C ILE A 54 9.01 -18.80 0.12
N ASP A 55 10.04 -18.77 -0.74
CA ASP A 55 9.82 -18.75 -2.19
C ASP A 55 9.33 -20.11 -2.70
N MET A 56 8.12 -20.14 -3.24
CA MET A 56 7.52 -21.32 -3.83
C MET A 56 8.28 -21.83 -5.08
N ALA A 57 9.00 -20.95 -5.80
CA ALA A 57 9.77 -21.37 -6.97
C ALA A 57 10.88 -22.37 -6.62
N ALA A 58 11.44 -22.30 -5.41
CA ALA A 58 12.42 -23.27 -4.93
C ALA A 58 11.77 -24.65 -4.67
N ILE A 59 10.57 -24.66 -4.14
CA ILE A 59 9.79 -25.88 -3.91
C ILE A 59 9.40 -26.54 -5.25
N GLN A 60 8.97 -25.75 -6.23
CA GLN A 60 8.62 -26.27 -7.56
C GLN A 60 9.81 -26.87 -8.32
N LYS A 61 11.02 -26.32 -8.11
CA LYS A 61 12.25 -26.91 -8.66
C LYS A 61 12.57 -28.28 -8.04
N LEU A 62 12.35 -28.41 -6.72
CA LEU A 62 12.54 -29.66 -6.00
C LEU A 62 11.49 -30.71 -6.40
N MET A 63 10.24 -30.28 -6.51
CA MET A 63 9.08 -31.13 -6.75
C MET A 63 8.28 -30.62 -7.96
N PRO A 64 8.73 -30.86 -9.21
CA PRO A 64 8.02 -30.41 -10.40
C PRO A 64 6.57 -30.91 -10.45
N GLY A 65 5.64 -30.04 -10.79
CA GLY A 65 4.21 -30.36 -10.87
C GLY A 65 3.49 -30.38 -9.53
N THR A 66 4.14 -29.97 -8.44
CA THR A 66 3.53 -29.82 -7.10
C THR A 66 3.14 -28.37 -6.85
N TRP A 67 1.98 -28.15 -6.25
CA TRP A 67 1.44 -26.82 -5.92
C TRP A 67 1.09 -26.74 -4.44
N VAL A 68 1.17 -25.57 -3.86
CA VAL A 68 0.62 -25.31 -2.51
C VAL A 68 -0.88 -25.18 -2.66
N LEU A 69 -1.62 -26.02 -1.95
CA LEU A 69 -3.07 -25.95 -1.89
C LEU A 69 -3.49 -25.12 -0.66
N ASP A 70 -3.94 -23.89 -0.90
CA ASP A 70 -4.47 -22.98 0.11
C ASP A 70 -5.79 -22.37 -0.38
N PRO A 71 -6.94 -23.07 -0.22
CA PRO A 71 -8.22 -22.67 -0.81
C PRO A 71 -8.71 -21.28 -0.36
N ALA A 72 -8.32 -20.86 0.83
CA ALA A 72 -8.78 -19.60 1.42
C ALA A 72 -7.71 -18.50 1.44
N PHE A 73 -6.53 -18.73 0.88
CA PHE A 73 -5.37 -17.82 0.93
C PHE A 73 -5.01 -17.39 2.37
N THR A 74 -5.19 -18.28 3.35
CA THR A 74 -4.96 -17.99 4.76
C THR A 74 -3.48 -18.06 5.16
N GLY A 75 -2.69 -18.84 4.43
CA GLY A 75 -1.27 -19.06 4.69
C GLY A 75 -0.35 -18.73 3.51
N THR A 76 -0.89 -18.20 2.40
CA THR A 76 -0.13 -17.92 1.18
C THR A 76 -0.04 -16.42 0.95
N ALA A 77 1.18 -15.87 0.90
CA ALA A 77 1.42 -14.49 0.50
C ALA A 77 1.58 -14.40 -1.02
N SER A 78 0.83 -13.51 -1.69
CA SER A 78 0.91 -13.30 -3.14
C SER A 78 1.98 -12.29 -3.52
N THR A 79 2.35 -11.39 -2.62
CA THR A 79 3.34 -10.33 -2.84
C THR A 79 3.84 -9.76 -1.52
N THR A 80 4.93 -9.01 -1.59
CA THR A 80 5.39 -8.14 -0.50
C THR A 80 4.90 -6.72 -0.76
N SER A 81 4.58 -5.97 0.31
CA SER A 81 4.15 -4.58 0.21
C SER A 81 4.89 -3.72 1.23
N THR A 82 5.26 -2.51 0.82
CA THR A 82 5.81 -1.45 1.69
C THR A 82 4.77 -0.37 1.97
N ILE A 83 3.51 -0.56 1.54
CA ILE A 83 2.46 0.46 1.63
C ILE A 83 1.77 0.39 2.99
N THR A 84 1.34 -0.80 3.39
CA THR A 84 0.51 -0.99 4.58
C THR A 84 1.18 -1.94 5.55
N ASP A 85 1.29 -1.53 6.81
CA ASP A 85 1.66 -2.36 7.95
C ASP A 85 0.44 -2.51 8.86
N LEU A 86 -0.05 -3.76 9.00
CA LEU A 86 -1.27 -4.07 9.73
C LEU A 86 -1.01 -5.18 10.75
N ASP A 87 -1.14 -4.84 12.03
CA ASP A 87 -1.20 -5.80 13.13
C ASP A 87 -2.56 -5.71 13.83
N GLY A 88 -3.50 -6.55 13.38
CA GLY A 88 -4.85 -6.56 13.91
C GLY A 88 -4.95 -7.03 15.37
N ALA A 89 -3.99 -7.83 15.85
CA ALA A 89 -3.98 -8.30 17.24
C ALA A 89 -3.64 -7.17 18.22
N ASN A 90 -2.76 -6.27 17.82
CA ASN A 90 -2.33 -5.11 18.63
C ASN A 90 -3.03 -3.81 18.23
N GLY A 91 -3.95 -3.83 17.25
CA GLY A 91 -4.67 -2.66 16.78
C GLY A 91 -3.77 -1.62 16.09
N ILE A 92 -2.73 -2.08 15.40
CA ILE A 92 -1.76 -1.21 14.72
C ILE A 92 -2.07 -1.19 13.22
N LEU A 93 -2.20 0.03 12.67
CA LEU A 93 -2.26 0.27 11.23
C LEU A 93 -1.34 1.44 10.88
N ARG A 94 -0.47 1.23 9.90
CA ARG A 94 0.39 2.27 9.35
C ARG A 94 0.33 2.28 7.83
N TYR A 95 0.35 3.48 7.26
CA TYR A 95 0.52 3.70 5.83
C TYR A 95 1.88 4.34 5.58
N ARG A 96 2.75 3.66 4.80
CA ARG A 96 4.13 4.12 4.53
C ARG A 96 4.92 4.46 5.80
N GLY A 97 4.62 3.76 6.93
CA GLY A 97 5.23 4.00 8.23
C GLY A 97 4.51 5.02 9.12
N TYR A 98 3.59 5.83 8.58
CA TYR A 98 2.80 6.80 9.34
C TYR A 98 1.63 6.11 10.06
N PRO A 99 1.45 6.30 11.38
CA PRO A 99 0.31 5.77 12.11
C PRO A 99 -1.01 6.33 11.57
N ILE A 100 -2.04 5.47 11.50
CA ILE A 100 -3.34 5.87 10.94
C ILE A 100 -3.99 7.01 11.73
N GLU A 101 -3.78 7.05 13.04
CA GLU A 101 -4.33 8.07 13.94
C GLU A 101 -3.80 9.47 13.53
N GLN A 102 -2.50 9.58 13.22
CA GLN A 102 -1.91 10.83 12.78
C GLN A 102 -2.45 11.28 11.42
N LEU A 103 -2.61 10.33 10.49
CA LEU A 103 -3.14 10.63 9.17
C LEU A 103 -4.62 11.03 9.23
N ALA A 104 -5.41 10.37 10.08
CA ALA A 104 -6.83 10.66 10.23
C ALA A 104 -7.09 12.05 10.83
N GLU A 105 -6.24 12.50 11.75
CA GLU A 105 -6.39 13.78 12.43
C GLU A 105 -5.80 14.96 11.64
N ASN A 106 -4.71 14.75 10.90
CA ASN A 106 -3.90 15.83 10.36
C ASN A 106 -3.80 15.86 8.84
N SER A 107 -4.36 14.87 8.13
CA SER A 107 -4.23 14.77 6.67
C SER A 107 -5.59 14.72 5.98
N THR A 108 -5.64 15.24 4.76
CA THR A 108 -6.79 15.10 3.88
C THR A 108 -6.74 13.78 3.10
N PHE A 109 -7.87 13.37 2.51
CA PHE A 109 -7.92 12.19 1.63
C PHE A 109 -6.90 12.26 0.50
N LEU A 110 -6.73 13.43 -0.13
CA LEU A 110 -5.80 13.59 -1.24
C LEU A 110 -4.33 13.57 -0.79
N GLU A 111 -3.99 14.08 0.41
CA GLU A 111 -2.65 13.92 0.99
C GLU A 111 -2.32 12.46 1.25
N VAL A 112 -3.26 11.70 1.84
CA VAL A 112 -3.06 10.26 2.07
C VAL A 112 -2.95 9.51 0.75
N SER A 113 -3.75 9.85 -0.27
CA SER A 113 -3.62 9.22 -1.59
C SER A 113 -2.26 9.49 -2.24
N TYR A 114 -1.72 10.69 -2.09
CA TYR A 114 -0.37 11.04 -2.53
C TYR A 114 0.69 10.21 -1.77
N LEU A 115 0.59 10.14 -0.44
CA LEU A 115 1.48 9.33 0.39
C LEU A 115 1.54 7.87 -0.06
N LEU A 116 0.39 7.25 -0.31
CA LEU A 116 0.33 5.85 -0.74
C LEU A 116 1.00 5.62 -2.10
N LEU A 117 0.87 6.57 -3.03
CA LEU A 117 1.44 6.50 -4.37
C LEU A 117 2.94 6.80 -4.40
N HIS A 118 3.37 7.83 -3.67
CA HIS A 118 4.73 8.38 -3.77
C HIS A 118 5.65 7.95 -2.61
N GLY A 119 5.10 7.46 -1.49
CA GLY A 119 5.87 6.94 -0.35
C GLY A 119 6.11 7.93 0.77
N GLU A 120 5.96 9.23 0.52
CA GLU A 120 6.13 10.33 1.49
C GLU A 120 4.97 11.31 1.39
N LEU A 121 4.71 12.05 2.48
CA LEU A 121 3.72 13.12 2.47
C LEU A 121 4.18 14.26 1.54
N PRO A 122 3.25 14.90 0.80
CA PRO A 122 3.60 15.97 -0.11
C PRO A 122 4.05 17.24 0.65
N THR A 123 4.98 17.97 0.07
CA THR A 123 5.16 19.39 0.40
C THR A 123 3.95 20.20 -0.07
N GLN A 124 3.77 21.43 0.45
CA GLN A 124 2.61 22.24 0.06
C GLN A 124 2.51 22.49 -1.46
N PRO A 125 3.59 22.80 -2.19
CA PRO A 125 3.52 22.93 -3.66
C PRO A 125 3.14 21.62 -4.38
N GLU A 126 3.61 20.47 -3.90
CA GLU A 126 3.25 19.17 -4.46
C GLU A 126 1.79 18.82 -4.20
N LEU A 127 1.30 19.14 -2.99
CA LEU A 127 -0.11 18.96 -2.65
C LEU A 127 -1.00 19.82 -3.54
N ASP A 128 -0.66 21.10 -3.70
CA ASP A 128 -1.43 22.03 -4.54
C ASP A 128 -1.49 21.52 -5.99
N ALA A 129 -0.36 21.08 -6.53
CA ALA A 129 -0.30 20.51 -7.88
C ALA A 129 -1.14 19.24 -8.00
N TRP A 130 -1.05 18.33 -7.02
CA TRP A 130 -1.81 17.09 -6.95
C TRP A 130 -3.32 17.34 -6.88
N VAL A 131 -3.76 18.24 -6.00
CA VAL A 131 -5.16 18.64 -5.86
C VAL A 131 -5.69 19.22 -7.16
N GLN A 132 -4.93 20.08 -7.84
CA GLN A 132 -5.33 20.66 -9.13
C GLN A 132 -5.44 19.59 -10.22
N ASP A 133 -4.48 18.66 -10.29
CA ASP A 133 -4.52 17.58 -11.28
C ASP A 133 -5.76 16.69 -11.08
N VAL A 134 -6.07 16.30 -9.84
CA VAL A 134 -7.30 15.54 -9.54
C VAL A 134 -8.56 16.34 -9.90
N ARG A 135 -8.63 17.62 -9.55
CA ARG A 135 -9.80 18.50 -9.86
C ARG A 135 -10.07 18.62 -11.35
N HIS A 136 -9.03 18.70 -12.17
CA HIS A 136 -9.20 18.80 -13.63
C HIS A 136 -9.68 17.51 -14.31
N HIS A 137 -9.72 16.38 -13.60
CA HIS A 137 -10.08 15.09 -14.15
C HIS A 137 -11.42 14.51 -13.64
N THR A 138 -12.22 15.26 -12.88
CA THR A 138 -13.47 14.80 -12.25
C THR A 138 -14.61 14.48 -13.24
N PHE A 139 -14.68 15.19 -14.36
CA PHE A 139 -15.75 15.02 -15.35
C PHE A 139 -15.61 13.70 -16.11
N ILE A 140 -16.76 13.09 -16.40
CA ILE A 140 -16.89 11.90 -17.24
C ILE A 140 -17.43 12.28 -18.62
N HIS A 141 -17.17 11.41 -19.60
CA HIS A 141 -17.71 11.61 -20.95
C HIS A 141 -19.25 11.47 -20.96
N GLU A 142 -19.96 12.34 -21.69
CA GLU A 142 -21.43 12.32 -21.75
C GLU A 142 -22.00 10.97 -22.21
N ASN A 143 -21.36 10.27 -23.12
CA ASN A 143 -21.82 8.95 -23.53
C ASN A 143 -21.72 7.92 -22.39
N MET A 144 -20.78 8.11 -21.44
CA MET A 144 -20.73 7.28 -20.24
C MET A 144 -21.90 7.61 -19.30
N ARG A 145 -22.22 8.90 -19.11
CA ARG A 145 -23.40 9.33 -18.34
C ARG A 145 -24.69 8.72 -18.91
N LYS A 146 -24.88 8.76 -20.24
CA LYS A 146 -26.05 8.17 -20.90
C LYS A 146 -26.19 6.68 -20.63
N ARG A 147 -25.08 5.93 -20.50
CA ARG A 147 -25.11 4.50 -20.17
C ARG A 147 -25.81 4.23 -18.85
N PHE A 148 -25.68 5.10 -17.85
CA PHE A 148 -26.39 4.96 -16.57
C PHE A 148 -27.89 5.19 -16.70
N THR A 149 -28.30 6.11 -17.57
CA THR A 149 -29.71 6.44 -17.75
C THR A 149 -30.46 5.52 -18.73
N GLU A 150 -29.74 4.87 -19.65
CA GLU A 150 -30.30 4.11 -20.75
C GLU A 150 -29.83 2.65 -20.80
N GLY A 151 -28.75 2.30 -20.12
CA GLY A 151 -28.06 1.02 -20.30
C GLY A 151 -28.13 0.04 -19.13
N PHE A 152 -28.60 0.47 -17.95
CA PHE A 152 -28.79 -0.40 -16.80
C PHE A 152 -30.27 -0.62 -16.51
N HIS A 153 -30.60 -1.78 -15.95
CA HIS A 153 -31.93 -2.07 -15.49
C HIS A 153 -32.32 -1.13 -14.33
N TYR A 154 -33.60 -0.79 -14.20
CA TYR A 154 -34.09 0.20 -13.22
C TYR A 154 -33.82 -0.17 -11.75
N ASP A 155 -33.70 -1.46 -11.44
CA ASP A 155 -33.38 -1.98 -10.08
C ASP A 155 -31.95 -2.54 -9.98
N ALA A 156 -31.05 -2.15 -10.89
CA ALA A 156 -29.68 -2.59 -10.84
C ALA A 156 -28.96 -2.09 -9.57
N HIS A 157 -28.19 -2.98 -8.95
CA HIS A 157 -27.44 -2.62 -7.73
C HIS A 157 -26.36 -1.56 -8.06
N PRO A 158 -26.21 -0.46 -7.28
CA PRO A 158 -25.26 0.62 -7.57
C PRO A 158 -23.81 0.15 -7.71
N MET A 159 -23.39 -0.87 -6.94
CA MET A 159 -22.05 -1.43 -7.09
C MET A 159 -21.82 -2.12 -8.42
N GLY A 160 -22.83 -2.81 -8.97
CA GLY A 160 -22.76 -3.39 -10.31
C GLY A 160 -22.60 -2.30 -11.38
N MET A 161 -23.35 -1.20 -11.24
CA MET A 161 -23.22 -0.02 -12.11
C MET A 161 -21.81 0.59 -12.01
N LEU A 162 -21.31 0.81 -10.79
CA LEU A 162 -19.98 1.39 -10.54
C LEU A 162 -18.87 0.52 -11.13
N MET A 163 -18.90 -0.80 -10.90
CA MET A 163 -17.92 -1.74 -11.46
C MET A 163 -17.91 -1.70 -13.00
N SER A 164 -19.09 -1.72 -13.61
CA SER A 164 -19.24 -1.64 -15.06
C SER A 164 -18.73 -0.32 -15.61
N ALA A 165 -18.97 0.78 -14.92
CA ALA A 165 -18.52 2.11 -15.32
C ALA A 165 -17.00 2.27 -15.24
N ILE A 166 -16.38 1.81 -14.14
CA ILE A 166 -14.91 1.83 -13.97
C ILE A 166 -14.24 0.98 -15.05
N ALA A 167 -14.74 -0.24 -15.31
CA ALA A 167 -14.22 -1.06 -16.39
C ALA A 167 -14.39 -0.38 -17.75
N GLY A 168 -15.55 0.28 -17.97
CA GLY A 168 -15.85 1.02 -19.20
C GLY A 168 -14.97 2.26 -19.44
N LEU A 169 -14.37 2.86 -18.40
CA LEU A 169 -13.48 4.02 -18.55
C LEU A 169 -12.34 3.78 -19.52
N SER A 170 -11.78 2.57 -19.57
CA SER A 170 -10.69 2.22 -20.47
C SER A 170 -11.03 2.39 -21.94
N THR A 171 -12.31 2.35 -22.30
CA THR A 171 -12.77 2.54 -23.68
C THR A 171 -12.77 4.00 -24.14
N TYR A 172 -12.71 4.95 -23.21
CA TYR A 172 -12.62 6.39 -23.46
C TYR A 172 -11.20 6.92 -23.48
N TYR A 173 -10.23 6.09 -23.10
CA TYR A 173 -8.81 6.44 -23.00
C TYR A 173 -7.97 5.35 -23.68
N PRO A 174 -7.85 5.39 -25.03
CA PRO A 174 -7.14 4.35 -25.79
C PRO A 174 -5.70 4.11 -25.31
N GLU A 175 -5.04 5.18 -24.82
CA GLU A 175 -3.69 5.13 -24.24
C GLU A 175 -3.61 4.34 -22.93
N ALA A 176 -4.73 4.09 -22.26
CA ALA A 176 -4.78 3.35 -21.00
C ALA A 176 -4.25 1.89 -21.11
N LYS A 177 -4.03 1.41 -22.32
CA LYS A 177 -3.44 0.09 -22.59
C LYS A 177 -1.94 0.04 -22.34
N ASP A 178 -1.27 1.19 -22.43
CA ASP A 178 0.18 1.31 -22.22
C ASP A 178 0.47 1.57 -20.73
N ILE A 179 0.33 0.51 -19.91
CA ILE A 179 0.58 0.57 -18.47
C ILE A 179 2.06 0.58 -18.08
N LEU A 180 2.96 0.25 -19.03
CA LEU A 180 4.40 0.24 -18.78
C LEU A 180 4.98 1.64 -18.88
N ASP A 181 4.38 2.53 -19.67
CA ASP A 181 4.75 3.95 -19.68
C ASP A 181 4.35 4.62 -18.36
N ALA A 182 5.34 5.21 -17.67
CA ALA A 182 5.15 5.78 -16.33
C ALA A 182 4.18 6.97 -16.32
N ASP A 183 4.26 7.85 -17.34
CA ASP A 183 3.43 9.03 -17.43
C ASP A 183 1.98 8.66 -17.75
N THR A 184 1.78 7.70 -18.63
CA THR A 184 0.45 7.16 -18.95
C THR A 184 -0.16 6.49 -17.72
N ARG A 185 0.61 5.66 -17.01
CA ARG A 185 0.15 5.02 -15.78
C ARG A 185 -0.25 6.07 -14.74
N HIS A 186 0.56 7.10 -14.52
CA HIS A 186 0.26 8.20 -13.59
C HIS A 186 -1.06 8.89 -13.97
N ARG A 187 -1.23 9.29 -15.23
CA ARG A 187 -2.49 9.90 -15.71
C ARG A 187 -3.72 9.01 -15.49
N GLN A 188 -3.57 7.68 -15.68
CA GLN A 188 -4.71 6.78 -15.43
C GLN A 188 -5.03 6.67 -13.94
N ILE A 189 -4.02 6.68 -13.05
CA ILE A 189 -4.23 6.71 -11.60
C ILE A 189 -4.99 7.97 -11.19
N VAL A 190 -4.55 9.15 -11.66
CA VAL A 190 -5.24 10.44 -11.40
C VAL A 190 -6.69 10.38 -11.87
N ARG A 191 -6.93 9.91 -13.10
CA ARG A 191 -8.28 9.77 -13.66
C ARG A 191 -9.19 8.84 -12.86
N LEU A 192 -8.64 7.71 -12.36
CA LEU A 192 -9.40 6.79 -11.53
C LEU A 192 -9.78 7.42 -10.18
N ILE A 193 -8.82 8.06 -9.50
CA ILE A 193 -9.08 8.77 -8.25
C ILE A 193 -10.12 9.87 -8.46
N ALA A 194 -9.95 10.71 -9.49
CA ALA A 194 -10.80 11.85 -9.75
C ALA A 194 -12.24 11.47 -10.15
N LYS A 195 -12.41 10.42 -10.97
CA LYS A 195 -13.71 10.05 -11.54
C LYS A 195 -14.51 9.08 -10.68
N THR A 196 -13.87 8.35 -9.77
CA THR A 196 -14.58 7.37 -8.93
C THR A 196 -15.70 8.00 -8.11
N PRO A 197 -15.55 9.16 -7.44
CA PRO A 197 -16.65 9.83 -6.74
C PRO A 197 -17.80 10.21 -7.67
N THR A 198 -17.49 10.73 -8.86
CA THR A 198 -18.50 11.10 -9.88
C THR A 198 -19.29 9.89 -10.32
N LEU A 199 -18.62 8.77 -10.60
CA LEU A 199 -19.27 7.53 -11.02
C LEU A 199 -20.09 6.90 -9.87
N ALA A 200 -19.59 6.95 -8.65
CA ALA A 200 -20.29 6.42 -7.48
C ALA A 200 -21.57 7.23 -7.20
N ALA A 201 -21.49 8.57 -7.23
CA ALA A 201 -22.64 9.45 -7.06
C ALA A 201 -23.67 9.23 -8.17
N LEU A 202 -23.23 9.11 -9.41
CA LEU A 202 -24.09 8.83 -10.55
C LEU A 202 -24.81 7.48 -10.42
N ALA A 203 -24.08 6.43 -10.02
CA ALA A 203 -24.67 5.11 -9.82
C ALA A 203 -25.74 5.12 -8.71
N TYR A 204 -25.46 5.80 -7.60
CA TYR A 204 -26.44 5.97 -6.53
C TYR A 204 -27.68 6.73 -7.00
N ARG A 205 -27.51 7.91 -7.60
CA ARG A 205 -28.64 8.72 -8.06
C ARG A 205 -29.48 8.01 -9.13
N ALA A 206 -28.82 7.28 -10.03
CA ALA A 206 -29.52 6.46 -11.02
C ALA A 206 -30.35 5.37 -10.37
N SER A 207 -29.86 4.70 -9.31
CA SER A 207 -30.59 3.64 -8.60
C SER A 207 -31.83 4.11 -7.84
N ILE A 208 -31.88 5.40 -7.49
CA ILE A 208 -33.05 6.03 -6.83
C ILE A 208 -33.87 6.92 -7.75
N GLY A 209 -33.58 6.93 -9.06
CA GLY A 209 -34.32 7.69 -10.05
C GLY A 209 -34.11 9.21 -10.00
N MET A 210 -33.00 9.68 -9.44
CA MET A 210 -32.68 11.10 -9.33
C MET A 210 -31.82 11.58 -10.49
N PRO A 211 -31.95 12.86 -10.91
CA PRO A 211 -31.13 13.41 -11.99
C PRO A 211 -29.66 13.48 -11.58
N PHE A 212 -28.78 13.38 -12.56
CA PHE A 212 -27.32 13.52 -12.38
C PHE A 212 -26.96 14.95 -11.95
N VAL A 213 -26.01 15.05 -11.02
CA VAL A 213 -25.38 16.31 -10.62
C VAL A 213 -23.92 16.28 -11.07
N TYR A 214 -23.52 17.30 -11.83
CA TYR A 214 -22.13 17.43 -12.29
C TYR A 214 -21.19 17.79 -11.12
N PRO A 215 -19.92 17.37 -11.18
CA PRO A 215 -18.93 17.77 -10.21
C PRO A 215 -18.70 19.28 -10.23
N ASP A 216 -18.48 19.82 -9.05
CA ASP A 216 -18.15 21.24 -8.81
C ASP A 216 -16.68 21.30 -8.33
N ASN A 217 -15.79 21.76 -9.21
CA ASN A 217 -14.36 21.76 -8.94
C ASN A 217 -13.89 22.88 -7.99
N ASP A 218 -14.79 23.76 -7.54
CA ASP A 218 -14.51 24.72 -6.48
C ASP A 218 -14.59 24.10 -5.08
N LEU A 219 -15.27 22.94 -4.97
CA LEU A 219 -15.38 22.18 -3.72
C LEU A 219 -14.15 21.30 -3.47
N SER A 220 -13.91 20.97 -2.19
CA SER A 220 -12.96 19.93 -1.82
C SER A 220 -13.41 18.55 -2.31
N TYR A 221 -12.52 17.56 -2.33
CA TYR A 221 -12.82 16.22 -2.81
C TYR A 221 -14.03 15.56 -2.10
N PRO A 222 -14.13 15.53 -0.75
CA PRO A 222 -15.30 15.01 -0.07
C PRO A 222 -16.55 15.87 -0.23
N GLU A 223 -16.43 17.20 -0.22
CA GLU A 223 -17.58 18.10 -0.42
C GLU A 223 -18.17 17.93 -1.81
N ASN A 224 -17.33 17.79 -2.84
CA ASN A 224 -17.78 17.54 -4.21
C ASN A 224 -18.54 16.22 -4.30
N PHE A 225 -18.05 15.14 -3.69
CA PHE A 225 -18.76 13.86 -3.63
C PHE A 225 -20.12 13.98 -2.94
N LEU A 226 -20.16 14.62 -1.77
CA LEU A 226 -21.41 14.82 -1.02
C LEU A 226 -22.40 15.70 -1.80
N SER A 227 -21.92 16.74 -2.45
CA SER A 227 -22.74 17.60 -3.32
C SER A 227 -23.35 16.82 -4.48
N MET A 228 -22.57 15.97 -5.15
CA MET A 228 -23.09 15.13 -6.23
C MET A 228 -24.10 14.09 -5.75
N MET A 229 -23.99 13.60 -4.52
CA MET A 229 -24.89 12.60 -3.95
C MET A 229 -26.25 13.20 -3.56
N TRP A 230 -26.26 14.36 -2.88
CA TRP A 230 -27.43 14.84 -2.15
C TRP A 230 -27.91 16.27 -2.49
N ARG A 231 -27.37 16.89 -3.53
CA ARG A 231 -27.81 18.22 -3.97
C ARG A 231 -29.15 18.22 -4.68
#